data_8b593963b18d9c6f459218c72425f5a4
#
_entry.id   8b593963b18d9c6f459218c72425f5a4
#
_cell.length_a   1.000
_cell.length_b   1.000
_cell.length_c   1.000
_cell.angle_alpha   90.00
_cell.angle_beta   90.00
_cell.angle_gamma   90.00
#
_symmetry.space_group_name_H-M   'P 1'
#
loop_
_entity.id
_entity.type
_entity.pdbx_description
1 polymer ?
#
loop_
_entity_poly.entity_id
_entity_poly.type
_entity_poly.pdbx_seq_one_letter_code
_entity_poly.pdbx_strand_id
1 'polypeptide(L)'
;MVTSIINILALSCAIRQASAAFSLNTGGPNWDYTTKDLASTTSQACKDAYSASIDCDDVLVGMAASLNPAFDPQASDLQNLCTTTCSDSLAQYVANVKSACNQPGDLAGLCSGNKNLFQAPVEAAGEYLQYKYGEACAMNG
;
A
#
# COMPACT_ATOMS: atom_id res chain seq x y z
N MET A 1 -41.31 -18.34 -45.06
CA MET A 1 -40.00 -17.70 -44.92
C MET A 1 -39.86 -17.19 -43.49
N VAL A 2 -39.11 -17.90 -42.65
CA VAL A 2 -38.93 -17.54 -41.26
C VAL A 2 -37.50 -17.02 -41.12
N THR A 3 -37.36 -15.71 -40.89
CA THR A 3 -36.05 -15.06 -40.75
C THR A 3 -35.63 -15.15 -39.30
N SER A 4 -34.68 -16.02 -38.99
CA SER A 4 -34.07 -16.15 -37.65
C SER A 4 -33.09 -15.02 -37.44
N ILE A 5 -33.41 -14.13 -36.48
CA ILE A 5 -32.49 -13.08 -36.03
C ILE A 5 -31.63 -13.68 -34.91
N ILE A 6 -30.38 -13.96 -35.19
CA ILE A 6 -29.39 -14.39 -34.18
C ILE A 6 -28.91 -13.14 -33.45
N ASN A 7 -29.38 -12.95 -32.20
CA ASN A 7 -28.85 -11.96 -31.29
C ASN A 7 -27.50 -12.47 -30.75
N ILE A 8 -26.40 -11.90 -31.27
CA ILE A 8 -25.06 -12.10 -30.70
C ILE A 8 -24.94 -11.18 -29.48
N LEU A 9 -25.14 -11.74 -28.29
CA LEU A 9 -24.74 -11.07 -27.06
C LEU A 9 -23.21 -11.03 -27.04
N ALA A 10 -22.63 -9.86 -27.30
CA ALA A 10 -21.24 -9.59 -27.06
C ALA A 10 -21.01 -9.57 -25.53
N LEU A 11 -20.50 -10.69 -25.02
CA LEU A 11 -20.04 -10.79 -23.63
C LEU A 11 -18.75 -9.97 -23.51
N SER A 12 -18.88 -8.71 -23.13
CA SER A 12 -17.74 -7.85 -22.80
C SER A 12 -17.06 -8.42 -21.55
N CYS A 13 -16.06 -9.24 -21.74
CA CYS A 13 -15.18 -9.67 -20.67
C CYS A 13 -14.34 -8.45 -20.26
N ALA A 14 -14.83 -7.70 -19.26
CA ALA A 14 -14.02 -6.70 -18.59
C ALA A 14 -12.89 -7.45 -17.89
N ILE A 15 -11.74 -7.49 -18.53
CA ILE A 15 -10.48 -7.92 -17.90
C ILE A 15 -10.23 -6.87 -16.82
N ARG A 16 -10.65 -7.17 -15.58
CA ARG A 16 -10.16 -6.45 -14.43
C ARG A 16 -8.68 -6.79 -14.37
N GLN A 17 -7.84 -5.83 -14.73
CA GLN A 17 -6.43 -5.88 -14.36
C GLN A 17 -6.45 -6.06 -12.84
N ALA A 18 -5.96 -7.20 -12.37
CA ALA A 18 -5.74 -7.40 -10.95
C ALA A 18 -4.71 -6.36 -10.56
N SER A 19 -5.16 -5.26 -9.97
CA SER A 19 -4.29 -4.31 -9.31
C SER A 19 -3.56 -5.12 -8.24
N ALA A 20 -2.24 -5.16 -8.31
CA ALA A 20 -1.46 -5.73 -7.23
C ALA A 20 -1.83 -4.94 -5.97
N ALA A 21 -2.13 -5.65 -4.90
CA ALA A 21 -2.46 -5.05 -3.62
C ALA A 21 -1.50 -5.61 -2.58
N PHE A 22 -1.12 -4.77 -1.63
CA PHE A 22 -0.28 -5.19 -0.51
C PHE A 22 -0.87 -4.75 0.83
N SER A 23 -0.35 -5.31 1.91
CA SER A 23 -0.65 -4.89 3.28
C SER A 23 0.67 -4.68 4.02
N LEU A 24 0.75 -3.65 4.84
CA LEU A 24 1.92 -3.41 5.68
C LEU A 24 2.09 -4.46 6.81
N ASN A 25 1.08 -5.29 7.03
CA ASN A 25 1.17 -6.42 7.97
C ASN A 25 1.73 -7.71 7.34
N THR A 26 2.23 -7.64 6.14
CA THR A 26 2.86 -8.77 5.46
C THR A 26 4.30 -8.45 5.10
N GLY A 27 5.21 -9.39 5.33
CA GLY A 27 6.57 -9.29 4.82
C GLY A 27 6.61 -9.58 3.32
N GLY A 28 7.57 -8.98 2.63
CA GLY A 28 7.87 -9.22 1.24
C GLY A 28 9.36 -9.51 1.05
N PRO A 29 9.80 -9.81 -0.17
CA PRO A 29 11.20 -10.15 -0.44
C PRO A 29 12.17 -8.98 -0.15
N ASN A 30 11.66 -7.75 -0.13
CA ASN A 30 12.45 -6.53 0.02
C ASN A 30 12.11 -5.71 1.27
N TRP A 31 11.11 -6.12 2.06
CA TRP A 31 10.66 -5.38 3.25
C TRP A 31 10.09 -6.33 4.32
N ASP A 32 10.05 -5.87 5.55
CA ASP A 32 9.45 -6.57 6.69
C ASP A 32 8.67 -5.56 7.56
N TYR A 33 7.52 -5.12 7.06
CA TYR A 33 6.56 -4.35 7.84
C TYR A 33 5.48 -5.25 8.38
N THR A 34 5.34 -5.31 9.69
CA THR A 34 4.33 -6.15 10.34
C THR A 34 3.75 -5.47 11.57
N THR A 35 2.63 -5.97 12.09
CA THR A 35 2.04 -5.44 13.33
C THR A 35 2.93 -5.60 14.55
N LYS A 36 3.98 -6.43 14.50
CA LYS A 36 4.99 -6.51 15.57
C LYS A 36 5.81 -5.22 15.73
N ASP A 37 5.81 -4.36 14.70
CA ASP A 37 6.47 -3.05 14.74
C ASP A 37 5.60 -1.98 15.41
N LEU A 38 4.34 -2.32 15.73
CA LEU A 38 3.48 -1.47 16.53
C LEU A 38 3.75 -1.69 18.02
N ALA A 39 3.53 -0.64 18.81
CA ALA A 39 3.65 -0.74 20.27
C ALA A 39 2.70 -1.81 20.82
N SER A 40 3.10 -2.49 21.90
CA SER A 40 2.25 -3.50 22.56
C SER A 40 0.94 -2.91 23.10
N THR A 41 0.90 -1.60 23.33
CA THR A 41 -0.25 -0.82 23.77
C THR A 41 -1.20 -0.44 22.63
N THR A 42 -0.82 -0.67 21.37
CA THR A 42 -1.65 -0.31 20.22
C THR A 42 -2.97 -1.09 20.23
N SER A 43 -4.07 -0.37 20.08
CA SER A 43 -5.43 -0.91 20.09
C SER A 43 -5.67 -1.89 18.91
N GLN A 44 -6.64 -2.79 19.08
CA GLN A 44 -6.99 -3.73 18.01
C GLN A 44 -7.53 -3.00 16.78
N ALA A 45 -8.36 -1.96 16.97
CA ALA A 45 -8.89 -1.16 15.87
C ALA A 45 -7.78 -0.51 15.04
N CYS A 46 -6.72 -0.02 15.69
CA CYS A 46 -5.56 0.54 15.03
C CYS A 46 -4.76 -0.55 14.27
N LYS A 47 -4.56 -1.72 14.87
CA LYS A 47 -3.90 -2.86 14.20
C LYS A 47 -4.66 -3.33 12.97
N ASP A 48 -5.98 -3.37 13.04
CA ASP A 48 -6.83 -3.78 11.91
C ASP A 48 -6.74 -2.76 10.77
N ALA A 49 -6.79 -1.46 11.08
CA ALA A 49 -6.61 -0.40 10.09
C ALA A 49 -5.21 -0.42 9.45
N TYR A 50 -4.16 -0.60 10.25
CA TYR A 50 -2.79 -0.75 9.78
C TYR A 50 -2.61 -1.94 8.84
N SER A 51 -3.33 -3.03 9.10
CA SER A 51 -3.28 -4.27 8.31
C SER A 51 -4.17 -4.26 7.07
N ALA A 52 -4.91 -3.16 6.84
CA ALA A 52 -5.79 -3.06 5.68
C ALA A 52 -5.00 -3.12 4.37
N SER A 53 -5.65 -3.65 3.32
CA SER A 53 -5.08 -3.73 1.98
C SER A 53 -4.98 -2.34 1.35
N ILE A 54 -3.89 -2.12 0.62
CA ILE A 54 -3.63 -0.93 -0.20
C ILE A 54 -3.57 -1.39 -1.65
N ASP A 55 -4.46 -0.86 -2.49
CA ASP A 55 -4.55 -1.22 -3.91
C ASP A 55 -3.49 -0.49 -4.73
N CYS A 56 -2.24 -0.84 -4.50
CA CYS A 56 -1.05 -0.34 -5.18
C CYS A 56 -0.12 -1.49 -5.51
N ASP A 57 0.74 -1.28 -6.50
CA ASP A 57 1.84 -2.18 -6.77
C ASP A 57 2.82 -2.19 -5.58
N ASP A 58 3.26 -3.37 -5.17
CA ASP A 58 4.14 -3.56 -4.01
C ASP A 58 5.57 -3.05 -4.25
N VAL A 59 5.92 -2.71 -5.48
CA VAL A 59 7.16 -2.01 -5.82
C VAL A 59 7.31 -0.72 -4.99
N LEU A 60 6.18 -0.07 -4.63
CA LEU A 60 6.18 1.11 -3.76
C LEU A 60 6.82 0.84 -2.40
N VAL A 61 6.49 -0.31 -1.80
CA VAL A 61 7.08 -0.71 -0.50
C VAL A 61 8.57 -1.00 -0.67
N GLY A 62 8.95 -1.64 -1.78
CA GLY A 62 10.35 -1.84 -2.13
C GLY A 62 11.12 -0.51 -2.26
N MET A 63 10.55 0.49 -2.92
CA MET A 63 11.14 1.83 -3.05
C MET A 63 11.28 2.56 -1.72
N ALA A 64 10.35 2.33 -0.80
CA ALA A 64 10.34 2.96 0.52
C ALA A 64 11.31 2.29 1.50
N ALA A 65 11.46 0.98 1.45
CA ALA A 65 12.05 0.21 2.54
C ALA A 65 13.01 -0.89 2.11
N SER A 66 13.30 -1.04 0.82
CA SER A 66 14.23 -2.09 0.40
C SER A 66 15.63 -1.86 0.95
N LEU A 67 16.14 -2.88 1.62
CA LEU A 67 17.55 -2.98 2.02
C LEU A 67 18.41 -3.71 0.97
N ASN A 68 17.77 -4.15 -0.13
CA ASN A 68 18.45 -4.84 -1.22
C ASN A 68 19.11 -3.82 -2.16
N PRO A 69 20.43 -3.76 -2.25
CA PRO A 69 21.13 -2.82 -3.15
C PRO A 69 20.90 -3.11 -4.63
N ALA A 70 20.37 -4.28 -4.97
CA ALA A 70 20.00 -4.66 -6.35
C ALA A 70 18.53 -4.36 -6.68
N PHE A 71 17.78 -3.72 -5.76
CA PHE A 71 16.42 -3.29 -6.04
C PHE A 71 16.45 -2.11 -7.01
N ASP A 72 15.99 -2.34 -8.20
CA ASP A 72 15.97 -1.38 -9.32
C ASP A 72 14.61 -1.43 -10.02
N PRO A 73 13.65 -0.56 -9.63
CA PRO A 73 12.33 -0.53 -10.25
C PRO A 73 12.44 -0.10 -11.72
N GLN A 74 11.79 -0.85 -12.58
CA GLN A 74 11.78 -0.61 -14.02
C GLN A 74 10.66 0.38 -14.41
N ALA A 75 10.73 0.94 -15.61
CA ALA A 75 9.71 1.87 -16.12
C ALA A 75 8.31 1.24 -16.16
N SER A 76 8.20 -0.07 -16.42
CA SER A 76 6.93 -0.81 -16.36
C SER A 76 6.33 -0.86 -14.96
N ASP A 77 7.17 -0.95 -13.92
CA ASP A 77 6.72 -0.99 -12.53
C ASP A 77 6.13 0.37 -12.14
N LEU A 78 6.77 1.45 -12.59
CA LEU A 78 6.26 2.81 -12.39
C LEU A 78 4.94 3.06 -13.12
N GLN A 79 4.75 2.50 -14.32
CA GLN A 79 3.47 2.59 -15.03
C GLN A 79 2.34 1.87 -14.28
N ASN A 80 2.63 0.73 -13.67
CA ASN A 80 1.67 -0.02 -12.86
C ASN A 80 1.39 0.69 -11.53
N LEU A 81 2.39 1.33 -10.94
CA LEU A 81 2.29 2.07 -9.69
C LEU A 81 1.51 3.38 -9.86
N CYS A 82 1.84 4.19 -10.87
CA CYS A 82 1.35 5.56 -11.03
C CYS A 82 -0.07 5.61 -11.59
N THR A 83 -1.01 5.09 -10.82
CA THR A 83 -2.44 5.04 -11.16
C THR A 83 -3.27 5.84 -10.15
N THR A 84 -4.41 6.35 -10.59
CA THR A 84 -5.37 7.01 -9.68
C THR A 84 -5.88 6.06 -8.60
N THR A 85 -6.05 4.77 -8.93
CA THR A 85 -6.44 3.73 -7.96
C THR A 85 -5.45 3.65 -6.80
N CYS A 86 -4.15 3.61 -7.10
CA CYS A 86 -3.10 3.58 -6.07
C CYS A 86 -3.10 4.87 -5.23
N SER A 87 -3.14 6.04 -5.88
CA SER A 87 -3.20 7.34 -5.20
C SER A 87 -4.38 7.44 -4.23
N ASP A 88 -5.57 7.08 -4.69
CA ASP A 88 -6.80 7.16 -3.90
C ASP A 88 -6.77 6.13 -2.75
N SER A 89 -6.27 4.92 -3.01
CA SER A 89 -6.13 3.87 -1.99
C SER A 89 -5.15 4.27 -0.89
N LEU A 90 -4.02 4.87 -1.23
CA LEU A 90 -3.06 5.40 -0.25
C LEU A 90 -3.68 6.51 0.60
N ALA A 91 -4.40 7.44 -0.02
CA ALA A 91 -5.06 8.53 0.69
C ALA A 91 -6.12 7.99 1.67
N GLN A 92 -6.92 7.02 1.22
CA GLN A 92 -7.93 6.36 2.05
C GLN A 92 -7.30 5.57 3.20
N TYR A 93 -6.21 4.85 2.93
CA TYR A 93 -5.47 4.10 3.95
C TYR A 93 -4.98 5.03 5.07
N VAL A 94 -4.29 6.13 4.72
CA VAL A 94 -3.77 7.08 5.72
C VAL A 94 -4.92 7.68 6.54
N ALA A 95 -6.02 8.08 5.89
CA ALA A 95 -7.19 8.62 6.59
C ALA A 95 -7.80 7.61 7.56
N ASN A 96 -7.92 6.34 7.14
CA ASN A 96 -8.47 5.27 7.97
C ASN A 96 -7.57 4.95 9.17
N VAL A 97 -6.26 4.83 8.96
CA VAL A 97 -5.30 4.59 10.04
C VAL A 97 -5.34 5.75 11.04
N LYS A 98 -5.29 6.99 10.58
CA LYS A 98 -5.37 8.18 11.44
C LYS A 98 -6.67 8.23 12.26
N SER A 99 -7.78 7.81 11.67
CA SER A 99 -9.06 7.75 12.36
C SER A 99 -9.13 6.63 13.41
N ALA A 100 -8.56 5.47 13.11
CA ALA A 100 -8.61 4.30 13.97
C ALA A 100 -7.55 4.32 15.08
N CYS A 101 -6.38 4.93 14.81
CA CYS A 101 -5.25 5.02 15.74
C CYS A 101 -5.29 6.31 16.55
N ASN A 102 -6.36 6.50 17.31
CA ASN A 102 -6.62 7.73 18.08
C ASN A 102 -6.59 7.52 19.60
N GLN A 103 -6.23 6.33 20.06
CA GLN A 103 -6.18 6.03 21.49
C GLN A 103 -4.78 6.34 22.06
N PRO A 104 -4.71 6.77 23.33
CA PRO A 104 -3.42 6.85 24.02
C PRO A 104 -2.70 5.48 23.97
N GLY A 105 -1.51 5.45 23.36
CA GLY A 105 -0.75 4.22 23.20
C GLY A 105 -0.80 3.60 21.80
N ASP A 106 -1.58 4.16 20.88
CA ASP A 106 -1.54 3.78 19.46
C ASP A 106 -0.27 4.39 18.82
N LEU A 107 0.81 3.63 18.82
CA LEU A 107 2.11 4.09 18.38
C LEU A 107 2.80 3.02 17.54
N ALA A 108 3.57 3.43 16.55
CA ALA A 108 4.50 2.60 15.79
C ALA A 108 5.91 2.71 16.37
N GLY A 109 6.63 1.59 16.45
CA GLY A 109 8.04 1.56 16.70
C GLY A 109 8.79 1.77 15.39
N LEU A 110 9.55 2.85 15.26
CA LEU A 110 10.48 2.97 14.16
C LEU A 110 11.79 2.28 14.56
N CYS A 111 12.09 1.15 13.94
CA CYS A 111 13.35 0.45 14.13
C CYS A 111 14.46 1.25 13.47
N SER A 112 15.21 2.00 14.27
CA SER A 112 16.58 2.36 13.95
C SER A 112 17.47 1.22 14.46
N GLY A 113 18.41 0.73 13.67
CA GLY A 113 19.23 -0.45 13.93
C GLY A 113 20.03 -0.49 15.24
N ASN A 114 19.86 0.47 16.12
CA ASN A 114 20.36 0.55 17.49
C ASN A 114 19.19 0.89 18.42
N LYS A 115 18.46 -0.13 18.86
CA LYS A 115 17.62 -0.23 20.08
C LYS A 115 16.91 1.03 20.65
N ASN A 116 17.01 2.18 20.06
CA ASN A 116 16.24 3.37 20.40
C ASN A 116 14.98 3.38 19.51
N LEU A 117 13.93 2.77 20.00
CA LEU A 117 12.62 2.82 19.41
C LEU A 117 12.11 4.27 19.48
N PHE A 118 12.21 4.98 18.38
CA PHE A 118 11.44 6.21 18.23
C PHE A 118 9.97 5.82 18.07
N GLN A 119 9.13 6.31 18.94
CA GLN A 119 7.69 6.14 18.79
C GLN A 119 7.18 7.21 17.81
N ALA A 120 6.42 6.77 16.81
CA ALA A 120 5.80 7.64 15.83
C ALA A 120 4.29 7.37 15.77
N PRO A 121 3.49 8.33 15.30
CA PRO A 121 2.12 8.05 14.92
C PRO A 121 2.04 6.89 13.91
N VAL A 122 1.05 6.03 14.05
CA VAL A 122 0.95 4.81 13.20
C VAL A 122 0.76 5.15 11.73
N GLU A 123 0.08 6.26 11.43
CA GLU A 123 -0.12 6.76 10.07
C GLU A 123 1.17 7.20 9.36
N ALA A 124 2.25 7.44 10.08
CA ALA A 124 3.52 7.90 9.51
C ALA A 124 4.06 6.94 8.43
N ALA A 125 3.83 5.64 8.56
CA ALA A 125 4.22 4.67 7.53
C ALA A 125 3.45 4.90 6.23
N GLY A 126 2.14 5.10 6.30
CA GLY A 126 1.30 5.40 5.15
C GLY A 126 1.62 6.76 4.51
N GLU A 127 1.86 7.78 5.32
CA GLU A 127 2.28 9.12 4.85
C GLU A 127 3.62 9.06 4.12
N TYR A 128 4.55 8.24 4.58
CA TYR A 128 5.82 8.02 3.90
C TYR A 128 5.64 7.32 2.56
N LEU A 129 4.74 6.34 2.46
CA LEU A 129 4.40 5.71 1.18
C LEU A 129 3.76 6.71 0.21
N GLN A 130 2.87 7.60 0.68
CA GLN A 130 2.32 8.67 -0.15
C GLN A 130 3.39 9.61 -0.68
N TYR A 131 4.35 9.97 0.16
CA TYR A 131 5.48 10.80 -0.24
C TYR A 131 6.31 10.10 -1.33
N LYS A 132 6.64 8.81 -1.15
CA LYS A 132 7.39 8.02 -2.13
C LYS A 132 6.63 7.82 -3.44
N TYR A 133 5.33 7.61 -3.37
CA TYR A 133 4.46 7.60 -4.56
C TYR A 133 4.54 8.94 -5.33
N GLY A 134 4.43 10.04 -4.62
CA GLY A 134 4.53 11.38 -5.22
C GLY A 134 5.86 11.61 -5.91
N GLU A 135 6.99 11.23 -5.30
CA GLU A 135 8.32 11.31 -5.91
C GLU A 135 8.40 10.46 -7.19
N ALA A 136 7.99 9.19 -7.11
CA ALA A 136 8.07 8.25 -8.23
C ALA A 136 7.22 8.69 -9.43
N CYS A 137 6.01 9.18 -9.16
CA CYS A 137 5.05 9.51 -10.22
C CYS A 137 5.24 10.93 -10.77
N ALA A 138 5.87 11.85 -10.04
CA ALA A 138 6.24 13.17 -10.57
C ALA A 138 7.36 13.11 -11.63
N MET A 139 8.22 12.10 -11.57
CA MET A 139 9.33 11.92 -12.53
C MET A 139 8.89 11.21 -13.81
N ASN A 140 7.67 10.67 -13.84
CA ASN A 140 7.15 9.86 -14.94
C ASN A 140 6.16 10.65 -15.85
N GLY A 141 6.05 11.96 -15.65
CA GLY A 141 5.18 12.89 -16.40
C GLY A 141 5.88 13.71 -17.44
#